data_4fda2c62bdf2d143c64705ef76422b43
#
_entry.id   4fda2c62bdf2d143c64705ef76422b43
#
_cell.length_a   1.000
_cell.length_b   1.000
_cell.length_c   1.000
_cell.angle_alpha   90.00
_cell.angle_beta   90.00
_cell.angle_gamma   90.00
#
_symmetry.space_group_name_H-M   'P 1'
#
loop_
_entity.id
_entity.type
_entity.pdbx_description
1 polymer ?
#
loop_
_entity_poly.entity_id
_entity_poly.type
_entity_poly.pdbx_seq_one_letter_code
_entity_poly.pdbx_strand_id
1 'polypeptide(L)'
;ILFHEDITGKEITSHLLNAVKKLKNVRMYEYTTLLDILCDGSKCCGGIIRWPDGREEQVEADYVILATGGIGGTYKHSTNFKHLTGDGVEIARRHNIELKNLDYVQIHPTTLYSDNKEERSFLISESVRGEGARLYDKNMNRFVDELLPRDLLTQEIYKQMEKDGTDFVWEDLRTIPRDELI
;
A
#
# COMPACT_ATOMS: atom_id res chain seq x y z
N ILE A 1 -5.03 -21.51 -2.48
CA ILE A 1 -5.31 -20.05 -2.47
C ILE A 1 -5.80 -19.68 -3.86
N LEU A 2 -6.92 -18.96 -3.93
CA LEU A 2 -7.44 -18.46 -5.21
C LEU A 2 -6.64 -17.21 -5.62
N PHE A 3 -6.31 -17.11 -6.90
CA PHE A 3 -5.59 -15.97 -7.46
C PHE A 3 -6.07 -15.72 -8.90
N HIS A 4 -5.78 -14.54 -9.41
CA HIS A 4 -6.03 -14.16 -10.80
C HIS A 4 -4.76 -13.51 -11.34
N GLU A 5 -3.93 -14.29 -12.01
CA GLU A 5 -2.61 -13.88 -12.47
C GLU A 5 -1.84 -13.11 -11.38
N ASP A 6 -1.20 -12.00 -11.73
CA ASP A 6 -0.51 -11.10 -10.79
C ASP A 6 -1.37 -9.90 -10.36
N ILE A 7 -2.66 -9.88 -10.69
CA ILE A 7 -3.59 -8.77 -10.46
C ILE A 7 -4.76 -9.12 -9.53
N THR A 8 -4.62 -10.14 -8.70
CA THR A 8 -5.68 -10.63 -7.80
C THR A 8 -6.36 -9.52 -7.00
N GLY A 9 -5.60 -8.57 -6.46
CA GLY A 9 -6.15 -7.45 -5.70
C GLY A 9 -7.02 -6.52 -6.54
N LYS A 10 -6.62 -6.23 -7.77
CA LYS A 10 -7.40 -5.43 -8.73
C LYS A 10 -8.69 -6.14 -9.11
N GLU A 11 -8.62 -7.43 -9.34
CA GLU A 11 -9.78 -8.26 -9.69
C GLU A 11 -10.83 -8.23 -8.57
N ILE A 12 -10.43 -8.53 -7.33
CA ILE A 12 -11.32 -8.53 -6.17
C ILE A 12 -11.97 -7.15 -5.98
N THR A 13 -11.18 -6.08 -5.96
CA THR A 13 -11.70 -4.73 -5.73
C THR A 13 -12.63 -4.27 -6.86
N SER A 14 -12.33 -4.61 -8.11
CA SER A 14 -13.17 -4.26 -9.26
C SER A 14 -14.52 -4.97 -9.20
N HIS A 15 -14.54 -6.25 -8.89
CA HIS A 15 -15.78 -7.01 -8.74
C HIS A 15 -16.64 -6.51 -7.56
N LEU A 16 -16.02 -6.25 -6.41
CA LEU A 16 -16.73 -5.71 -5.24
C LEU A 16 -17.31 -4.32 -5.54
N LEU A 17 -16.53 -3.43 -6.16
CA LEU A 17 -16.98 -2.09 -6.54
C LEU A 17 -18.16 -2.17 -7.52
N ASN A 18 -18.09 -3.03 -8.52
CA ASN A 18 -19.18 -3.23 -9.49
C ASN A 18 -20.43 -3.81 -8.83
N ALA A 19 -20.28 -4.67 -7.83
CA ALA A 19 -21.41 -5.18 -7.05
C ALA A 19 -22.07 -4.08 -6.21
N VAL A 20 -21.26 -3.29 -5.50
CA VAL A 20 -21.73 -2.18 -4.66
C VAL A 20 -22.47 -1.12 -5.49
N LYS A 21 -21.98 -0.77 -6.67
CA LYS A 21 -22.62 0.21 -7.58
C LYS A 21 -24.04 -0.20 -8.02
N LYS A 22 -24.38 -1.49 -7.93
CA LYS A 22 -25.73 -2.00 -8.27
C LYS A 22 -26.72 -1.90 -7.10
N LEU A 23 -26.24 -1.63 -5.88
CA LEU A 23 -27.07 -1.59 -4.69
C LEU A 23 -27.81 -0.23 -4.57
N LYS A 24 -29.13 -0.25 -4.54
CA LYS A 24 -29.95 0.97 -4.47
C LYS A 24 -29.87 1.70 -3.12
N ASN A 25 -29.48 1.01 -2.08
CA ASN A 25 -29.34 1.53 -0.71
C ASN A 25 -27.93 2.02 -0.38
N VAL A 26 -27.02 2.01 -1.35
CA VAL A 26 -25.65 2.54 -1.19
C VAL A 26 -25.48 3.83 -1.99
N ARG A 27 -24.93 4.85 -1.36
CA ARG A 27 -24.52 6.10 -1.99
C ARG A 27 -23.02 6.19 -1.94
N MET A 28 -22.39 6.49 -3.05
CA MET A 28 -20.94 6.66 -3.16
C MET A 28 -20.61 8.11 -3.49
N TYR A 29 -19.73 8.70 -2.73
CA TYR A 29 -19.28 10.07 -2.92
C TYR A 29 -17.78 10.06 -3.20
N GLU A 30 -17.44 10.12 -4.49
CA GLU A 30 -16.04 10.19 -4.93
C GLU A 30 -15.47 11.59 -4.66
N TYR A 31 -14.15 11.68 -4.49
CA TYR A 31 -13.42 12.92 -4.21
C TYR A 31 -13.90 13.68 -2.97
N THR A 32 -14.53 12.98 -2.04
CA THR A 32 -15.02 13.52 -0.77
C THR A 32 -14.13 13.05 0.35
N THR A 33 -13.65 13.97 1.19
CA THR A 33 -12.69 13.68 2.26
C THR A 33 -13.41 13.64 3.62
N LEU A 34 -13.21 12.58 4.39
CA LEU A 34 -13.57 12.56 5.81
C LEU A 34 -12.53 13.37 6.59
N LEU A 35 -12.98 14.43 7.28
CA LEU A 35 -12.12 15.30 8.08
C LEU A 35 -12.03 14.85 9.53
N ASP A 36 -13.19 14.41 10.08
CA ASP A 36 -13.30 13.98 11.46
C ASP A 36 -14.56 13.13 11.67
N ILE A 37 -14.67 12.50 12.85
CA ILE A 37 -15.89 11.88 13.31
C ILE A 37 -16.64 12.82 14.27
N LEU A 38 -17.97 12.71 14.28
CA LEU A 38 -18.83 13.40 15.25
C LEU A 38 -19.06 12.50 16.45
N CYS A 39 -18.84 13.04 17.64
CA CYS A 39 -19.06 12.31 18.89
C CYS A 39 -19.94 13.11 19.84
N ASP A 40 -20.88 12.40 20.47
CA ASP A 40 -21.62 12.88 21.64
C ASP A 40 -21.19 12.03 22.85
N GLY A 41 -20.37 12.63 23.71
CA GLY A 41 -19.65 11.91 24.75
C GLY A 41 -18.76 10.80 24.18
N SER A 42 -19.02 9.56 24.54
CA SER A 42 -18.29 8.38 24.04
C SER A 42 -18.92 7.71 22.80
N LYS A 43 -20.05 8.23 22.33
CA LYS A 43 -20.78 7.64 21.19
C LYS A 43 -20.44 8.39 19.90
N CYS A 44 -19.99 7.66 18.88
CA CYS A 44 -19.88 8.20 17.54
C CYS A 44 -21.30 8.35 16.94
N CYS A 45 -21.61 9.51 16.36
CA CYS A 45 -22.91 9.84 15.78
C CYS A 45 -22.81 10.34 14.33
N GLY A 46 -21.64 10.26 13.71
CA GLY A 46 -21.48 10.67 12.31
C GLY A 46 -20.06 11.07 11.96
N GLY A 47 -19.94 11.88 10.92
CA GLY A 47 -18.65 12.41 10.45
C GLY A 47 -18.76 13.80 9.85
N ILE A 48 -17.64 14.48 9.77
CA ILE A 48 -17.46 15.74 9.06
C ILE A 48 -16.77 15.44 7.74
N ILE A 49 -17.40 15.79 6.64
CA ILE A 49 -16.88 15.56 5.30
C ILE A 49 -16.61 16.89 4.59
N ARG A 50 -15.64 16.87 3.69
CA ARG A 50 -15.37 17.98 2.75
C ARG A 50 -15.66 17.50 1.34
N TRP A 51 -16.57 18.21 0.69
CA TRP A 51 -16.95 18.00 -0.70
C TRP A 51 -15.84 18.49 -1.67
N PRO A 52 -15.86 18.06 -2.94
CA PRO A 52 -14.88 18.52 -3.94
C PRO A 52 -14.85 20.04 -4.17
N ASP A 53 -15.96 20.73 -3.89
CA ASP A 53 -16.07 22.19 -3.96
C ASP A 53 -15.50 22.92 -2.73
N GLY A 54 -14.98 22.19 -1.76
CA GLY A 54 -14.41 22.70 -0.51
C GLY A 54 -15.42 22.93 0.62
N ARG A 55 -16.71 22.77 0.37
CA ARG A 55 -17.76 22.87 1.40
C ARG A 55 -17.64 21.75 2.39
N GLU A 56 -17.74 22.06 3.67
CA GLU A 56 -17.77 21.10 4.77
C GLU A 56 -19.22 20.85 5.23
N GLU A 57 -19.50 19.60 5.59
CA GLU A 57 -20.83 19.18 6.03
C GLU A 57 -20.72 18.12 7.12
N GLN A 58 -21.61 18.22 8.10
CA GLN A 58 -21.81 17.18 9.11
C GLN A 58 -22.82 16.15 8.59
N VAL A 59 -22.43 14.90 8.60
CA VAL A 59 -23.29 13.78 8.20
C VAL A 59 -23.58 12.92 9.41
N GLU A 60 -24.84 12.84 9.81
CA GLU A 60 -25.27 11.96 10.90
C GLU A 60 -25.31 10.50 10.46
N ALA A 61 -24.85 9.61 11.34
CA ALA A 61 -24.88 8.19 11.14
C ALA A 61 -24.88 7.43 12.47
N ASP A 62 -25.62 6.32 12.52
CA ASP A 62 -25.64 5.45 13.70
C ASP A 62 -24.31 4.70 13.89
N TYR A 63 -23.60 4.43 12.80
CA TYR A 63 -22.31 3.75 12.77
C TYR A 63 -21.38 4.39 11.74
N VAL A 64 -20.10 4.50 12.08
CA VAL A 64 -19.04 4.93 11.18
C VAL A 64 -17.97 3.86 11.11
N ILE A 65 -17.62 3.43 9.90
CA ILE A 65 -16.52 2.49 9.65
C ILE A 65 -15.36 3.24 9.03
N LEU A 66 -14.25 3.34 9.76
CA LEU A 66 -13.01 3.91 9.25
C LEU A 66 -12.25 2.81 8.47
N ALA A 67 -12.28 2.88 7.16
CA ALA A 67 -11.57 1.97 6.26
C ALA A 67 -10.61 2.75 5.33
N THR A 68 -9.88 3.71 5.90
CA THR A 68 -9.11 4.73 5.21
C THR A 68 -7.73 4.27 4.71
N GLY A 69 -7.39 3.01 4.92
CA GLY A 69 -6.06 2.48 4.60
C GLY A 69 -5.00 2.89 5.62
N GLY A 70 -3.76 2.66 5.27
CA GLY A 70 -2.61 2.87 6.15
C GLY A 70 -1.84 4.17 5.88
N ILE A 71 -0.55 4.15 6.23
CA ILE A 71 0.37 5.28 6.14
C ILE A 71 1.37 5.17 4.98
N GLY A 72 1.22 4.19 4.11
CA GLY A 72 2.22 3.85 3.09
C GLY A 72 2.56 5.00 2.13
N GLY A 73 1.66 5.96 1.92
CA GLY A 73 1.90 7.14 1.09
C GLY A 73 2.88 8.15 1.69
N THR A 74 3.19 8.07 2.98
CA THR A 74 4.13 8.97 3.67
C THR A 74 5.60 8.62 3.43
N TYR A 75 5.89 7.41 2.98
CA TYR A 75 7.25 6.97 2.72
C TYR A 75 7.77 7.53 1.39
N LYS A 76 9.06 7.85 1.36
CA LYS A 76 9.74 8.41 0.17
C LYS A 76 9.65 7.46 -1.03
N HIS A 77 9.95 6.18 -0.81
CA HIS A 77 9.83 5.11 -1.80
C HIS A 77 8.69 4.20 -1.36
N SER A 78 7.58 4.22 -2.09
CA SER A 78 6.40 3.46 -1.72
C SER A 78 5.64 2.97 -2.93
N THR A 79 5.15 1.74 -2.86
CA THR A 79 4.22 1.17 -3.83
C THR A 79 2.77 1.56 -3.55
N ASN A 80 2.50 2.25 -2.44
CA ASN A 80 1.17 2.75 -2.09
C ASN A 80 0.86 4.08 -2.79
N PHE A 81 -0.42 4.40 -2.87
CA PHE A 81 -0.85 5.71 -3.34
C PHE A 81 -0.47 6.80 -2.34
N LYS A 82 -0.08 7.97 -2.83
CA LYS A 82 0.39 9.10 -2.01
C LYS A 82 -0.67 9.67 -1.05
N HIS A 83 -1.95 9.46 -1.33
CA HIS A 83 -3.03 9.88 -0.44
C HIS A 83 -3.26 8.96 0.78
N LEU A 84 -2.51 7.86 0.90
CA LEU A 84 -2.58 7.00 2.09
C LEU A 84 -1.67 7.56 3.19
N THR A 85 -2.16 8.57 3.88
CA THR A 85 -1.40 9.39 4.83
C THR A 85 -1.73 9.10 6.30
N GLY A 86 -2.58 8.10 6.57
CA GLY A 86 -2.92 7.68 7.93
C GLY A 86 -4.01 8.52 8.60
N ASP A 87 -4.83 9.22 7.81
CA ASP A 87 -5.84 10.15 8.31
C ASP A 87 -6.81 9.50 9.31
N GLY A 88 -7.26 8.25 9.05
CA GLY A 88 -8.11 7.53 9.99
C GLY A 88 -7.42 7.18 11.30
N VAL A 89 -6.11 6.95 11.29
CA VAL A 89 -5.31 6.75 12.52
C VAL A 89 -5.27 8.04 13.32
N GLU A 90 -5.06 9.19 12.67
CA GLU A 90 -5.02 10.49 13.32
C GLU A 90 -6.41 10.89 13.87
N ILE A 91 -7.48 10.61 13.14
CA ILE A 91 -8.85 10.80 13.65
C ILE A 91 -9.06 9.96 14.90
N ALA A 92 -8.72 8.68 14.88
CA ALA A 92 -8.86 7.79 16.02
C ALA A 92 -8.06 8.28 17.23
N ARG A 93 -6.81 8.75 17.02
CA ARG A 93 -5.96 9.31 18.07
C ARG A 93 -6.59 10.54 18.73
N ARG A 94 -7.15 11.47 17.94
CA ARG A 94 -7.81 12.69 18.46
C ARG A 94 -9.00 12.37 19.35
N HIS A 95 -9.71 11.29 19.06
CA HIS A 95 -10.88 10.84 19.81
C HIS A 95 -10.56 9.80 20.91
N ASN A 96 -9.28 9.60 21.24
CA ASN A 96 -8.82 8.63 22.24
C ASN A 96 -9.31 7.19 21.97
N ILE A 97 -9.48 6.83 20.71
CA ILE A 97 -9.80 5.45 20.30
C ILE A 97 -8.50 4.63 20.40
N GLU A 98 -8.60 3.45 21.00
CA GLU A 98 -7.46 2.57 21.16
C GLU A 98 -6.85 2.20 19.81
N LEU A 99 -5.54 2.38 19.68
CA LEU A 99 -4.75 2.05 18.49
C LEU A 99 -3.83 0.86 18.80
N LYS A 100 -3.69 -0.06 17.85
CA LYS A 100 -2.84 -1.25 17.99
C LYS A 100 -1.96 -1.42 16.77
N ASN A 101 -0.77 -2.01 16.98
CA ASN A 101 0.16 -2.45 15.93
C ASN A 101 0.57 -1.31 14.98
N LEU A 102 0.77 -0.09 15.48
CA LEU A 102 1.17 1.07 14.66
C LEU A 102 2.58 0.92 14.08
N ASP A 103 3.38 0.03 14.63
CA ASP A 103 4.72 -0.36 14.18
C ASP A 103 4.70 -1.44 13.09
N TYR A 104 3.53 -2.00 12.77
CA TYR A 104 3.40 -3.06 11.77
C TYR A 104 3.40 -2.47 10.35
N VAL A 105 4.59 -2.24 9.82
CA VAL A 105 4.79 -1.79 8.44
C VAL A 105 5.51 -2.90 7.66
N GLN A 106 4.86 -3.44 6.62
CA GLN A 106 5.50 -4.40 5.73
C GLN A 106 6.24 -3.65 4.63
N ILE A 107 7.54 -3.94 4.49
CA ILE A 107 8.36 -3.46 3.38
C ILE A 107 8.38 -4.54 2.29
N HIS A 108 8.04 -4.16 1.05
CA HIS A 108 8.23 -5.05 -0.10
C HIS A 108 9.69 -4.98 -0.55
N PRO A 109 10.39 -6.12 -0.71
CA PRO A 109 11.83 -6.14 -0.95
C PRO A 109 12.25 -5.47 -2.27
N THR A 110 11.43 -5.60 -3.32
CA THR A 110 11.81 -5.19 -4.68
C THR A 110 10.83 -4.22 -5.31
N THR A 111 11.35 -3.07 -5.71
CA THR A 111 10.67 -2.07 -6.54
C THR A 111 11.63 -1.56 -7.60
N LEU A 112 11.12 -1.11 -8.73
CA LEU A 112 11.97 -0.46 -9.73
C LEU A 112 12.57 0.81 -9.13
N TYR A 113 13.91 0.90 -9.18
CA TYR A 113 14.62 2.09 -8.74
C TYR A 113 14.29 3.29 -9.64
N SER A 114 14.00 4.41 -9.04
CA SER A 114 13.72 5.68 -9.73
C SER A 114 14.14 6.85 -8.86
N ASP A 115 14.76 7.84 -9.46
CA ASP A 115 15.06 9.13 -8.83
C ASP A 115 13.83 10.02 -8.69
N ASN A 116 12.74 9.70 -9.39
CA ASN A 116 11.48 10.44 -9.31
C ASN A 116 10.73 10.09 -8.01
N LYS A 117 10.79 11.00 -7.03
CA LYS A 117 10.16 10.86 -5.71
C LYS A 117 8.67 11.21 -5.70
N GLU A 118 8.19 11.83 -6.74
CA GLU A 118 6.80 12.29 -6.89
C GLU A 118 5.86 11.14 -7.23
N GLU A 119 6.38 10.12 -7.92
CA GLU A 119 5.60 8.97 -8.36
C GLU A 119 5.62 7.82 -7.36
N ARG A 120 4.58 7.01 -7.44
CA ARG A 120 4.50 5.73 -6.76
C ARG A 120 5.55 4.78 -7.33
N SER A 121 6.35 4.15 -6.48
CA SER A 121 7.32 3.15 -6.93
C SER A 121 6.63 1.99 -7.66
N PHE A 122 7.16 1.59 -8.81
CA PHE A 122 6.66 0.43 -9.52
C PHE A 122 7.05 -0.84 -8.76
N LEU A 123 6.05 -1.63 -8.40
CA LEU A 123 6.26 -2.91 -7.71
C LEU A 123 6.83 -3.94 -8.67
N ILE A 124 7.97 -4.53 -8.33
CA ILE A 124 8.42 -5.78 -8.95
C ILE A 124 7.82 -6.92 -8.13
N SER A 125 6.91 -7.67 -8.74
CA SER A 125 6.17 -8.73 -8.04
C SER A 125 7.08 -9.79 -7.44
N GLU A 126 6.66 -10.39 -6.34
CA GLU A 126 7.34 -11.54 -5.74
C GLU A 126 7.36 -12.76 -6.65
N SER A 127 6.36 -12.91 -7.53
CA SER A 127 6.30 -13.96 -8.55
C SER A 127 7.55 -13.95 -9.44
N VAL A 128 8.09 -12.80 -9.78
CA VAL A 128 9.31 -12.65 -10.58
C VAL A 128 10.50 -13.40 -9.96
N ARG A 129 10.67 -13.30 -8.62
CA ARG A 129 11.70 -14.06 -7.90
C ARG A 129 11.33 -15.54 -7.79
N GLY A 130 10.05 -15.83 -7.64
CA GLY A 130 9.54 -17.21 -7.65
C GLY A 130 9.81 -17.95 -8.97
N GLU A 131 9.67 -17.24 -10.09
CA GLU A 131 9.95 -17.75 -11.44
C GLU A 131 11.44 -17.81 -11.78
N GLY A 132 12.30 -17.29 -10.90
CA GLY A 132 13.74 -17.53 -11.04
C GLY A 132 14.62 -16.30 -11.17
N ALA A 133 14.10 -15.08 -11.06
CA ALA A 133 14.93 -13.88 -11.01
C ALA A 133 15.95 -13.97 -9.87
N ARG A 134 17.13 -13.36 -10.09
CA ARG A 134 18.25 -13.41 -9.15
C ARG A 134 18.71 -12.01 -8.77
N LEU A 135 19.11 -11.83 -7.51
CA LEU A 135 19.61 -10.56 -6.99
C LEU A 135 21.14 -10.53 -6.98
N TYR A 136 21.69 -9.44 -7.50
CA TYR A 136 23.13 -9.24 -7.66
C TYR A 136 23.60 -7.92 -7.04
N ASP A 137 24.84 -7.97 -6.53
CA ASP A 137 25.58 -6.81 -6.06
C ASP A 137 26.08 -5.94 -7.25
N LYS A 138 26.76 -4.84 -6.96
CA LYS A 138 27.33 -3.94 -7.99
C LYS A 138 28.37 -4.61 -8.90
N ASN A 139 28.97 -5.73 -8.48
CA ASN A 139 29.96 -6.49 -9.23
C ASN A 139 29.36 -7.71 -9.95
N MET A 140 28.02 -7.82 -9.94
CA MET A 140 27.27 -8.94 -10.53
C MET A 140 27.55 -10.28 -9.82
N ASN A 141 27.78 -10.27 -8.52
CA ASN A 141 27.80 -11.48 -7.71
C ASN A 141 26.44 -11.66 -7.04
N ARG A 142 25.87 -12.84 -7.15
CA ARG A 142 24.65 -13.19 -6.40
C ARG A 142 24.97 -13.20 -4.89
N PHE A 143 24.17 -12.53 -4.07
CA PHE A 143 24.49 -12.29 -2.66
C PHE A 143 23.47 -12.89 -1.67
N VAL A 144 22.31 -13.35 -2.14
CA VAL A 144 21.21 -13.77 -1.25
C VAL A 144 20.38 -14.89 -1.87
N ASP A 145 19.62 -15.62 -1.05
CA ASP A 145 18.51 -16.44 -1.49
C ASP A 145 17.25 -15.55 -1.65
N GLU A 146 16.77 -15.42 -2.85
CA GLU A 146 15.64 -14.54 -3.23
C GLU A 146 14.29 -15.00 -2.67
N LEU A 147 14.20 -16.25 -2.19
CA LEU A 147 12.99 -16.85 -1.64
C LEU A 147 12.90 -16.73 -0.11
N LEU A 148 13.83 -16.02 0.52
CA LEU A 148 13.73 -15.69 1.94
C LEU A 148 12.42 -14.93 2.25
N PRO A 149 11.90 -15.04 3.50
CA PRO A 149 10.83 -14.18 3.99
C PRO A 149 11.12 -12.70 3.72
N ARG A 150 10.09 -11.91 3.41
CA ARG A 150 10.23 -10.52 2.93
C ARG A 150 11.07 -9.63 3.86
N ASP A 151 10.89 -9.78 5.16
CA ASP A 151 11.63 -9.03 6.18
C ASP A 151 13.12 -9.37 6.16
N LEU A 152 13.47 -10.65 6.06
CA LEU A 152 14.85 -11.11 5.98
C LEU A 152 15.50 -10.70 4.66
N LEU A 153 14.80 -10.89 3.55
CA LEU A 153 15.30 -10.48 2.23
C LEU A 153 15.55 -8.97 2.18
N THR A 154 14.64 -8.17 2.71
CA THR A 154 14.81 -6.71 2.79
C THR A 154 16.06 -6.34 3.58
N GLN A 155 16.31 -7.00 4.73
CA GLN A 155 17.50 -6.74 5.52
C GLN A 155 18.80 -7.07 4.76
N GLU A 156 18.83 -8.18 4.04
CA GLU A 156 19.99 -8.57 3.24
C GLU A 156 20.23 -7.59 2.07
N ILE A 157 19.17 -7.11 1.42
CA ILE A 157 19.27 -6.07 0.39
C ILE A 157 19.87 -4.78 0.97
N TYR A 158 19.37 -4.31 2.11
CA TYR A 158 19.92 -3.10 2.76
C TYR A 158 21.38 -3.25 3.13
N LYS A 159 21.79 -4.39 3.73
CA LYS A 159 23.19 -4.69 4.05
C LYS A 159 24.07 -4.65 2.79
N GLN A 160 23.58 -5.22 1.69
CA GLN A 160 24.33 -5.23 0.44
C GLN A 160 24.46 -3.84 -0.16
N MET A 161 23.38 -3.03 -0.16
CA MET A 161 23.41 -1.64 -0.61
C MET A 161 24.41 -0.80 0.19
N GLU A 162 24.42 -0.94 1.52
CA GLU A 162 25.38 -0.28 2.39
C GLU A 162 26.82 -0.68 2.07
N LYS A 163 27.09 -1.98 1.93
CA LYS A 163 28.41 -2.53 1.56
C LYS A 163 28.89 -2.02 0.20
N ASP A 164 27.97 -1.90 -0.77
CA ASP A 164 28.28 -1.46 -2.12
C ASP A 164 28.38 0.06 -2.25
N GLY A 165 27.81 0.81 -1.31
CA GLY A 165 27.65 2.26 -1.38
C GLY A 165 26.69 2.67 -2.50
N THR A 166 25.59 1.90 -2.70
CA THR A 166 24.57 2.13 -3.73
C THR A 166 23.20 2.25 -3.11
N ASP A 167 22.27 2.90 -3.82
CA ASP A 167 20.87 3.02 -3.43
C ASP A 167 19.98 1.94 -4.08
N PHE A 168 20.57 0.96 -4.73
CA PHE A 168 19.87 -0.14 -5.40
C PHE A 168 20.74 -1.39 -5.50
N VAL A 169 20.10 -2.52 -5.82
CA VAL A 169 20.71 -3.79 -6.25
C VAL A 169 20.18 -4.15 -7.63
N TRP A 170 20.83 -5.09 -8.30
CA TRP A 170 20.36 -5.58 -9.59
C TRP A 170 19.45 -6.79 -9.43
N GLU A 171 18.35 -6.83 -10.18
CA GLU A 171 17.50 -8.00 -10.32
C GLU A 171 17.57 -8.50 -11.77
N ASP A 172 18.10 -9.70 -11.96
CA ASP A 172 18.31 -10.30 -13.28
C ASP A 172 17.16 -11.25 -13.61
N LEU A 173 16.44 -10.93 -14.65
CA LEU A 173 15.29 -11.68 -15.14
C LEU A 173 15.63 -12.62 -16.32
N ARG A 174 16.89 -12.64 -16.79
CA ARG A 174 17.29 -13.42 -17.98
C ARG A 174 17.17 -14.93 -17.79
N THR A 175 17.01 -15.38 -16.58
CA THR A 175 16.75 -16.80 -16.24
C THR A 175 15.29 -17.20 -16.46
N ILE A 176 14.39 -16.23 -16.59
CA ILE A 176 12.96 -16.45 -16.81
C ILE A 176 12.68 -16.54 -18.32
N PRO A 177 11.94 -17.54 -18.80
CA PRO A 177 11.52 -17.61 -20.19
C PRO A 177 10.75 -16.34 -20.60
N ARG A 178 11.00 -15.88 -21.82
CA ARG A 178 10.45 -14.59 -22.27
C ARG A 178 8.93 -14.57 -22.37
N ASP A 179 8.32 -15.71 -22.64
CA ASP A 179 6.87 -15.93 -22.69
C ASP A 179 6.19 -15.88 -21.30
N GLU A 180 6.96 -16.03 -20.24
CA GLU A 180 6.51 -15.89 -18.85
C GLU A 180 6.66 -14.46 -18.31
N LEU A 181 7.37 -13.58 -19.03
CA LEU A 181 7.61 -12.18 -18.65
C LEU A 181 6.59 -11.18 -19.24
N ILE A 182 5.58 -11.64 -19.99
CA ILE A 182 4.63 -10.79 -20.72
C ILE A 182 3.28 -10.74 -20.02
#